data_75dafbecb41d6647094cb17869f284c1
#
_entry.id   75dafbecb41d6647094cb17869f284c1
#
_cell.length_a   1.000
_cell.length_b   1.000
_cell.length_c   1.000
_cell.angle_alpha   90.00
_cell.angle_beta   90.00
_cell.angle_gamma   90.00
#
_symmetry.space_group_name_H-M   'P 1'
#
loop_
_entity.id
_entity.type
_entity.pdbx_description
1 polymer ?
#
loop_
_entity_poly.entity_id
_entity_poly.type
_entity_poly.pdbx_seq_one_letter_code
_entity_poly.pdbx_strand_id
1 'polypeptide(L)' 'MNFNFVMFELKLSRGADKAMGQISRYMGWVKQNLAEDKGVKGVIVAKKVDEKLKYASSNIPDVSLFEYELNFKIREVGIK' A
#
# COMPACT_ATOMS: atom_id res chain seq x y z
N MET A 1 -13.93 8.47 -11.39
CA MET A 1 -14.10 9.00 -10.03
C MET A 1 -12.82 9.66 -9.56
N ASN A 2 -12.91 10.84 -9.01
CA ASN A 2 -11.76 11.52 -8.43
C ASN A 2 -11.66 11.19 -6.94
N PHE A 3 -10.45 10.84 -6.53
CA PHE A 3 -10.19 10.57 -5.12
C PHE A 3 -9.50 11.78 -4.50
N ASN A 4 -10.09 12.30 -3.43
CA ASN A 4 -9.51 13.43 -2.71
C ASN A 4 -8.55 12.99 -1.62
N PHE A 5 -8.64 11.74 -1.21
CA PHE A 5 -7.76 11.17 -0.21
C PHE A 5 -7.18 9.87 -0.71
N VAL A 6 -5.86 9.73 -0.58
CA VAL A 6 -5.15 8.53 -0.97
C VAL A 6 -4.32 8.08 0.22
N MET A 7 -4.59 6.87 0.69
CA MET A 7 -3.88 6.28 1.81
C MET A 7 -2.80 5.35 1.29
N PHE A 8 -1.59 5.49 1.80
CA PHE A 8 -0.47 4.62 1.42
C PHE A 8 -0.07 3.73 2.57
N GLU A 9 0.20 2.49 2.27
CA GLU A 9 0.76 1.53 3.21
C GLU A 9 1.97 0.87 2.57
N LEU A 10 3.12 0.99 3.21
CA LEU A 10 4.34 0.34 2.75
C LEU A 10 4.52 -0.96 3.51
N LYS A 11 4.54 -2.06 2.78
CA LYS A 11 4.68 -3.39 3.35
C LYS A 11 6.12 -3.86 3.17
N LEU A 12 6.88 -3.89 4.25
CA LEU A 12 8.29 -4.23 4.23
C LEU A 12 8.57 -5.71 4.50
N SER A 13 7.61 -6.42 5.01
CA SER A 13 7.76 -7.83 5.36
C SER A 13 6.49 -8.59 5.08
N ARG A 14 6.46 -9.87 5.42
CA ARG A 14 5.27 -10.69 5.26
C ARG A 14 4.19 -10.24 6.23
N GLY A 15 2.95 -10.54 5.91
CA GLY A 15 1.83 -10.16 6.74
C GLY A 15 0.77 -9.41 5.95
N ALA A 16 0.26 -10.07 4.91
CA ALA A 16 -0.78 -9.46 4.07
C ALA A 16 -2.00 -9.04 4.87
N ASP A 17 -2.39 -9.85 5.84
CA ASP A 17 -3.57 -9.57 6.65
C ASP A 17 -3.40 -8.30 7.45
N LYS A 18 -2.20 -8.07 7.99
CA LYS A 18 -1.92 -6.88 8.77
C LYS A 18 -1.99 -5.62 7.90
N ALA A 19 -1.38 -5.67 6.72
CA ALA A 19 -1.39 -4.53 5.81
C ALA A 19 -2.81 -4.21 5.36
N MET A 20 -3.58 -5.23 5.01
CA MET A 20 -4.95 -5.04 4.58
C MET A 20 -5.83 -4.52 5.71
N GLY A 21 -5.65 -5.03 6.90
CA GLY A 21 -6.38 -4.55 8.07
C GLY A 21 -6.10 -3.09 8.38
N GLN A 22 -4.85 -2.69 8.29
CA GLN A 22 -4.46 -1.32 8.54
C GLN A 22 -5.01 -0.36 7.49
N ILE A 23 -4.84 -0.67 6.21
CA ILE A 23 -5.30 0.21 5.14
C ILE A 23 -6.82 0.35 5.18
N SER A 24 -7.51 -0.75 5.42
CA SER A 24 -8.96 -0.75 5.50
C SER A 24 -9.46 0.12 6.65
N ARG A 25 -8.82 0.03 7.79
CA ARG A 25 -9.17 0.80 8.98
C ARG A 25 -8.95 2.29 8.76
N TYR A 26 -7.81 2.65 8.17
CA TYR A 26 -7.49 4.04 7.89
C TYR A 26 -8.44 4.62 6.84
N MET A 27 -8.75 3.86 5.81
CA MET A 27 -9.71 4.30 4.80
C MET A 27 -11.09 4.57 5.41
N GLY A 28 -11.53 3.67 6.29
CA GLY A 28 -12.80 3.84 6.99
C GLY A 28 -12.81 5.08 7.87
N TRP A 29 -11.73 5.31 8.59
CA TRP A 29 -11.61 6.47 9.46
C TRP A 29 -11.63 7.78 8.64
N VAL A 30 -10.88 7.81 7.54
CA VAL A 30 -10.83 8.98 6.68
C VAL A 30 -12.21 9.26 6.07
N LYS A 31 -12.89 8.22 5.63
CA LYS A 31 -14.23 8.38 5.08
C LYS A 31 -15.19 9.01 6.09
N GLN A 32 -15.13 8.58 7.33
CA GLN A 32 -16.03 9.07 8.36
C GLN A 32 -15.70 10.47 8.85
N ASN A 33 -14.39 10.78 8.94
CA ASN A 33 -13.97 11.96 9.67
C ASN A 33 -13.46 13.10 8.80
N LEU A 34 -12.95 12.80 7.62
CA LEU A 34 -12.31 13.82 6.77
C LEU A 34 -12.91 13.93 5.38
N ALA A 35 -13.31 12.81 4.80
CA ALA A 35 -13.71 12.78 3.40
C ALA A 35 -15.18 13.10 3.18
N GLU A 36 -16.00 12.88 4.18
CA GLU A 36 -17.45 12.99 4.05
C GLU A 36 -17.95 12.14 2.89
N ASP A 37 -18.39 12.76 1.80
CA ASP A 37 -18.85 12.04 0.61
C ASP A 37 -17.82 11.96 -0.50
N LYS A 38 -16.57 12.33 -0.23
CA LYS A 38 -15.49 12.26 -1.20
C LYS A 38 -14.88 10.87 -1.24
N GLY A 39 -14.25 10.54 -2.35
CA GLY A 39 -13.64 9.24 -2.51
C GLY A 39 -12.34 9.06 -1.73
N VAL A 40 -12.12 7.86 -1.23
CA VAL A 40 -10.89 7.49 -0.54
C VAL A 40 -10.28 6.28 -1.23
N LYS A 41 -9.02 6.36 -1.60
CA LYS A 41 -8.30 5.28 -2.24
C LYS A 41 -7.17 4.79 -1.35
N GLY A 42 -6.99 3.47 -1.30
CA GLY A 42 -5.86 2.86 -0.60
C GLY A 42 -4.84 2.36 -1.60
N VAL A 43 -3.57 2.55 -1.28
CA VAL A 43 -2.47 2.07 -2.10
C VAL A 43 -1.52 1.28 -1.20
N ILE A 44 -1.28 0.02 -1.55
CA ILE A 44 -0.32 -0.81 -0.84
C ILE A 44 0.89 -1.00 -1.73
N VAL A 45 2.06 -0.69 -1.21
CA VAL A 45 3.32 -0.86 -1.92
C VAL A 45 4.10 -1.94 -1.21
N ALA A 46 4.37 -3.04 -1.89
CA ALA A 46 5.04 -4.19 -1.31
C ALA A 46 6.26 -4.57 -2.13
N LYS A 47 7.26 -5.14 -1.47
CA LYS A 47 8.43 -5.66 -2.16
C LYS A 47 8.04 -6.76 -3.14
N LYS A 48 7.11 -7.59 -2.73
CA LYS A 48 6.58 -8.65 -3.58
C LYS A 48 5.10 -8.84 -3.29
N VAL A 49 4.31 -8.84 -4.34
CA VAL A 49 2.88 -9.08 -4.21
C VAL A 49 2.63 -10.56 -4.44
N ASP A 50 2.27 -11.27 -3.39
CA ASP A 50 1.95 -12.70 -3.48
C ASP A 50 0.45 -12.90 -3.72
N GLU A 51 0.07 -14.15 -3.93
CA GLU A 51 -1.33 -14.48 -4.20
C GLU A 51 -2.24 -14.15 -3.02
N LYS A 52 -1.75 -14.32 -1.81
CA LYS A 52 -2.52 -14.02 -0.61
C LYS A 52 -2.87 -12.56 -0.53
N LEU A 53 -1.90 -11.69 -0.84
CA LEU A 53 -2.13 -10.24 -0.85
C LEU A 53 -3.09 -9.83 -1.97
N LYS A 54 -2.92 -10.41 -3.16
CA LYS A 54 -3.84 -10.17 -4.26
C LYS A 54 -5.27 -10.55 -3.89
N TYR A 55 -5.42 -11.72 -3.32
CA TYR A 55 -6.73 -12.22 -2.92
C TYR A 55 -7.37 -11.33 -1.87
N ALA A 56 -6.60 -10.96 -0.85
CA ALA A 56 -7.12 -10.11 0.22
C ALA A 56 -7.54 -8.74 -0.31
N SER A 57 -6.75 -8.15 -1.19
CA SER A 57 -7.05 -6.83 -1.73
C SER A 57 -8.27 -6.82 -2.66
N SER A 58 -8.55 -7.95 -3.30
CA SER A 58 -9.69 -8.04 -4.21
C SER A 58 -11.03 -7.89 -3.50
N ASN A 59 -11.05 -8.06 -2.19
CA ASN A 59 -12.27 -7.94 -1.38
C ASN A 59 -12.50 -6.53 -0.86
N ILE A 60 -11.56 -5.63 -1.10
CA ILE A 60 -11.67 -4.25 -0.63
C ILE A 60 -11.69 -3.31 -1.83
N PRO A 61 -12.79 -2.59 -2.05
CA PRO A 61 -12.85 -1.67 -3.18
C PRO A 61 -11.88 -0.51 -3.00
N ASP A 62 -11.44 0.04 -4.11
CA ASP A 62 -10.58 1.21 -4.16
C ASP A 62 -9.21 1.01 -3.51
N VAL A 63 -8.71 -0.23 -3.54
CA VAL A 63 -7.34 -0.54 -3.12
C VAL A 63 -6.54 -0.99 -4.33
N SER A 64 -5.39 -0.37 -4.54
CA SER A 64 -4.45 -0.76 -5.59
C SER A 64 -3.19 -1.34 -4.97
N LEU A 65 -2.61 -2.30 -5.66
CA LEU A 65 -1.36 -2.93 -5.24
C LEU A 65 -0.24 -2.52 -6.17
N PHE A 66 0.89 -2.16 -5.59
CA PHE A 66 2.10 -1.87 -6.34
C PHE A 66 3.24 -2.69 -5.77
N GLU A 67 4.12 -3.12 -6.65
CA GLU A 67 5.29 -3.88 -6.27
C GLU A 67 6.51 -3.01 -6.52
N TYR A 68 7.43 -2.98 -5.57
CA TYR A 68 8.65 -2.23 -5.78
C TYR A 68 9.83 -3.17 -5.89
N GLU A 69 10.86 -2.70 -6.56
CA GLU A 69 12.08 -3.45 -6.76
C GLU A 69 13.24 -2.54 -6.40
N LEU A 70 14.16 -3.08 -5.62
CA LEU A 70 15.35 -2.35 -5.21
C LEU A 70 16.54 -2.90 -5.97
N ASN A 71 17.19 -2.05 -6.73
CA ASN A 71 18.42 -2.38 -7.42
C ASN A 71 19.51 -1.46 -6.93
N PHE A 72 20.58 -2.06 -6.45
CA PHE A 72 21.74 -1.27 -6.05
C PHE A 72 23.01 -1.97 -6.49
N LYS A 73 24.02 -1.15 -6.74
CA LYS A 73 25.35 -1.64 -7.10
C LYS A 73 26.32 -1.27 -6.01
N ILE A 74 27.14 -2.23 -5.67
CA ILE A 74 28.21 -2.01 -4.69
C ILE A 74 29.52 -2.10 -5.43
N ARG A 75 30.32 -1.09 -5.27
CA ARG A 75 31.67 -1.10 -5.85
C ARG A 75 32.65 -0.48 -4.88
N GLU A 76 33.84 -1.01 -4.90
CA GLU A 76 34.90 -0.44 -4.11
C GLU A 76 35.45 0.82 -4.80
N VAL A 77 35.55 1.87 -4.03
CA VAL A 77 36.16 3.11 -4.52
C VAL A 77 37.52 3.25 -3.88
N GLY A 78 38.55 3.37 -4.73
CA GLY A 78 39.90 3.50 -4.24
C GLY A 78 40.10 4.79 -3.48
N ILE A 79 40.80 4.69 -2.38
CA ILE A 79 41.19 5.84 -1.55
C ILE A 79 42.68 6.04 -1.65
N LYS A 80 43.06 7.24 -1.95
CA LYS A 80 44.47 7.60 -2.08
C LYS A 80 44.87 8.56 -0.99
#